data_75cc286ecffcea0387c4a4f5c58d4df7
#
_entry.id   75cc286ecffcea0387c4a4f5c58d4df7
#
_cell.length_a   1.000
_cell.length_b   1.000
_cell.length_c   1.000
_cell.angle_alpha   90.00
_cell.angle_beta   90.00
_cell.angle_gamma   90.00
#
_symmetry.space_group_name_H-M   'P 1'
#
loop_
_entity.id
_entity.type
_entity.pdbx_description
1 polymer ?
#
loop_
_entity_poly.entity_id
_entity_poly.type
_entity_poly.pdbx_seq_one_letter_code
_entity_poly.pdbx_strand_id
1 'polypeptide(L)'
;MQPWQNLGRFAANVLNSVACPLSVAQNHEPETMGGAAFGALPDGLHEPRTKETLMAKVIGIDLGTTNSCVAVMEGSAPRVVENAEGARTTPSQVAFTKDGERLVGQPAKRQAVTNPENTIFAVKRLIGRGFNDPMTQKDMALVPYKIVKGGNGDAWVNAGGQDYSPSQVSAFILQKMKETAEAYLGETVTQAVITVPAYFNDAQRQATKDAGKIAGLEVLRIINEPTAAALAYGLDKKTEAKTVAVYDLGGGTFDVSVLELGDGVFEVKSTSGDTFLGGEDFDAKLVEFLSADFKKSEGIDLTKDKLALQRLKEGA
;
A
#
# COMPACT_ATOMS: atom_id res chain seq x y z
N MET A 1 5.14 0.43 22.63
CA MET A 1 4.09 0.79 21.61
C MET A 1 4.59 0.21 20.31
N GLN A 2 3.88 -0.76 19.75
CA GLN A 2 4.34 -1.48 18.56
C GLN A 2 4.30 -0.53 17.34
N PRO A 3 5.39 -0.43 16.55
CA PRO A 3 5.50 0.49 15.39
C PRO A 3 4.39 0.29 14.34
N TRP A 4 3.80 -0.89 14.28
CA TRP A 4 2.77 -1.30 13.32
C TRP A 4 1.41 -0.65 13.50
N GLN A 5 1.10 -0.05 14.65
CA GLN A 5 -0.17 0.66 14.88
C GLN A 5 -0.27 1.98 14.11
N ASN A 6 0.86 2.53 13.66
CA ASN A 6 0.89 3.80 12.94
C ASN A 6 0.57 3.64 11.44
N LEU A 7 0.97 2.53 10.81
CA LEU A 7 0.66 2.26 9.40
C LEU A 7 -0.85 2.16 9.14
N GLY A 8 -1.60 1.63 10.09
CA GLY A 8 -3.04 1.53 10.01
C GLY A 8 -3.78 2.87 10.07
N ARG A 9 -3.28 3.81 10.86
CA ARG A 9 -3.80 5.19 10.88
C ARG A 9 -3.42 5.95 9.61
N PHE A 10 -2.34 5.57 8.98
CA PHE A 10 -1.79 6.17 7.78
C PHE A 10 -2.71 5.99 6.55
N ALA A 11 -3.08 4.77 6.17
CA ALA A 11 -3.99 4.51 5.07
C ALA A 11 -5.40 5.08 5.32
N ALA A 12 -5.80 5.10 6.57
CA ALA A 12 -7.12 5.56 6.99
C ALA A 12 -7.34 7.07 6.80
N ASN A 13 -6.33 7.90 7.00
CA ASN A 13 -6.46 9.36 6.85
C ASN A 13 -6.21 9.84 5.41
N VAL A 14 -5.64 9.01 4.55
CA VAL A 14 -5.63 9.26 3.10
C VAL A 14 -7.08 9.44 2.59
N LEU A 15 -8.04 8.69 3.16
CA LEU A 15 -9.46 8.81 2.82
C LEU A 15 -10.10 10.12 3.30
N ASN A 16 -9.70 10.65 4.46
CA ASN A 16 -10.22 11.93 4.97
C ASN A 16 -9.89 13.11 4.05
N SER A 17 -8.71 13.09 3.39
CA SER A 17 -8.33 14.16 2.45
C SER A 17 -9.13 14.16 1.15
N VAL A 18 -9.76 13.02 0.80
CA VAL A 18 -10.58 12.87 -0.42
C VAL A 18 -12.06 13.10 -0.13
N ALA A 19 -12.53 12.80 1.08
CA ALA A 19 -13.93 13.02 1.48
C ALA A 19 -14.24 14.49 1.80
N CYS A 20 -13.24 15.32 2.11
CA CYS A 20 -13.43 16.71 2.51
C CYS A 20 -14.08 17.63 1.44
N PRO A 21 -13.88 17.45 0.12
CA PRO A 21 -14.59 18.27 -0.89
C PRO A 21 -16.08 17.93 -1.06
N LEU A 22 -16.52 16.75 -0.56
CA LEU A 22 -17.92 16.32 -0.72
C LEU A 22 -18.81 16.75 0.45
N SER A 23 -18.24 17.13 1.60
CA SER A 23 -19.01 17.61 2.77
C SER A 23 -19.33 19.11 2.72
N VAL A 24 -18.71 19.90 1.84
CA VAL A 24 -18.97 21.35 1.70
C VAL A 24 -20.23 21.64 0.88
N ALA A 25 -20.82 20.67 0.19
CA ALA A 25 -22.02 20.85 -0.64
C ALA A 25 -23.35 20.62 0.12
N GLN A 26 -23.35 20.37 1.43
CA GLN A 26 -24.58 20.04 2.17
C GLN A 26 -25.02 21.05 3.26
N ASN A 27 -24.45 22.24 3.34
CA ASN A 27 -24.96 23.28 4.26
C ASN A 27 -25.58 24.44 3.48
N HIS A 28 -26.73 24.18 2.85
CA HIS A 28 -27.74 25.21 2.63
C HIS A 28 -29.01 24.75 3.36
N GLU A 29 -29.23 25.33 4.52
CA GLU A 29 -30.54 25.29 5.17
C GLU A 29 -31.57 25.98 4.27
N PRO A 30 -32.74 25.39 4.01
CA PRO A 30 -33.83 26.12 3.38
C PRO A 30 -34.53 26.98 4.43
N GLU A 31 -34.55 28.28 4.17
CA GLU A 31 -35.39 29.24 4.90
C GLU A 31 -36.85 28.80 4.93
N THR A 32 -37.42 28.86 6.11
CA THR A 32 -38.83 28.62 6.37
C THR A 32 -39.68 29.71 5.74
N MET A 33 -40.47 29.37 4.75
CA MET A 33 -41.64 30.15 4.32
C MET A 33 -42.92 29.39 4.62
N GLY A 34 -43.83 30.15 5.20
CA GLY A 34 -45.03 29.77 5.90
C GLY A 34 -46.07 28.95 5.13
N GLY A 35 -46.94 28.38 5.94
CA GLY A 35 -47.91 27.37 5.64
C GLY A 35 -48.99 27.72 4.60
N ALA A 36 -49.48 26.67 3.95
CA ALA A 36 -50.85 26.51 3.47
C ALA A 36 -51.21 25.03 3.48
N ALA A 37 -52.25 24.72 4.21
CA ALA A 37 -52.86 23.40 4.26
C ALA A 37 -53.52 23.06 2.91
N PHE A 38 -53.20 21.91 2.34
CA PHE A 38 -54.04 21.29 1.32
C PHE A 38 -54.15 19.78 1.51
N GLY A 39 -55.31 19.32 1.32
CA GLY A 39 -56.03 18.10 1.56
C GLY A 39 -55.33 16.79 1.22
N ALA A 40 -55.78 15.77 1.93
CA ALA A 40 -55.47 14.37 1.71
C ALA A 40 -55.89 13.90 0.29
N LEU A 41 -54.99 13.22 -0.39
CA LEU A 41 -55.24 12.43 -1.61
C LEU A 41 -55.02 10.94 -1.31
N PRO A 42 -55.71 10.02 -2.01
CA PRO A 42 -55.93 8.65 -1.59
C PRO A 42 -54.72 7.73 -1.87
N ASP A 43 -54.66 6.68 -1.06
CA ASP A 43 -53.74 5.54 -1.16
C ASP A 43 -53.71 4.93 -2.58
N GLY A 44 -52.50 4.67 -3.10
CA GLY A 44 -52.33 3.71 -4.19
C GLY A 44 -51.42 4.08 -5.32
N LEU A 45 -50.25 4.69 -5.07
CA LEU A 45 -49.18 4.66 -6.04
C LEU A 45 -47.85 4.32 -5.33
N HIS A 46 -47.41 3.08 -5.51
CA HIS A 46 -46.05 2.70 -5.22
C HIS A 46 -45.15 3.58 -6.10
N GLU A 47 -44.55 4.62 -5.51
CA GLU A 47 -43.38 5.27 -6.15
C GLU A 47 -42.31 4.23 -6.33
N PRO A 48 -41.69 4.14 -7.55
CA PRO A 48 -40.53 3.33 -7.72
C PRO A 48 -39.47 3.91 -6.77
N ARG A 49 -38.98 3.09 -5.82
CA ARG A 49 -37.79 3.40 -5.04
C ARG A 49 -36.77 3.97 -6.00
N THR A 50 -36.52 5.26 -5.92
CA THR A 50 -35.39 5.92 -6.57
C THR A 50 -34.18 5.05 -6.24
N LYS A 51 -33.52 4.51 -7.27
CA LYS A 51 -32.21 3.89 -7.10
C LYS A 51 -31.38 4.91 -6.35
N GLU A 52 -31.16 4.68 -5.05
CA GLU A 52 -30.07 5.33 -4.37
C GLU A 52 -28.87 5.09 -5.26
N THR A 53 -28.35 6.15 -5.83
CA THR A 53 -27.08 6.10 -6.55
C THR A 53 -26.08 5.71 -5.49
N LEU A 54 -25.77 4.41 -5.39
CA LEU A 54 -24.73 3.91 -4.50
C LEU A 54 -23.47 4.67 -4.89
N MET A 55 -23.07 5.63 -4.05
CA MET A 55 -21.82 6.33 -4.23
C MET A 55 -20.71 5.27 -4.15
N ALA A 56 -19.94 5.12 -5.22
CA ALA A 56 -18.85 4.16 -5.27
C ALA A 56 -17.95 4.34 -4.04
N LYS A 57 -17.71 3.26 -3.30
CA LYS A 57 -16.82 3.30 -2.13
C LYS A 57 -15.39 3.53 -2.59
N VAL A 58 -14.75 4.52 -1.99
CA VAL A 58 -13.34 4.82 -2.20
C VAL A 58 -12.53 4.17 -1.10
N ILE A 59 -11.48 3.44 -1.45
CA ILE A 59 -10.54 2.85 -0.51
C ILE A 59 -9.20 3.58 -0.52
N GLY A 60 -8.52 3.62 0.63
CA GLY A 60 -7.15 4.08 0.74
C GLY A 60 -6.20 2.89 0.75
N ILE A 61 -5.19 2.91 -0.09
CA ILE A 61 -4.18 1.85 -0.15
C ILE A 61 -2.80 2.46 0.08
N ASP A 62 -2.10 1.92 1.07
CA ASP A 62 -0.66 2.08 1.19
C ASP A 62 0.01 0.90 0.49
N LEU A 63 0.60 1.17 -0.69
CA LEU A 63 1.32 0.18 -1.48
C LEU A 63 2.80 0.19 -1.07
N GLY A 64 3.11 -0.43 0.07
CA GLY A 64 4.46 -0.44 0.62
C GLY A 64 5.44 -1.38 -0.09
N THR A 65 6.73 -1.14 0.09
CA THR A 65 7.81 -1.98 -0.48
C THR A 65 7.79 -3.39 0.11
N THR A 66 7.60 -3.51 1.42
CA THR A 66 7.59 -4.80 2.14
C THR A 66 6.17 -5.25 2.46
N ASN A 67 5.32 -4.35 2.96
CA ASN A 67 3.94 -4.65 3.32
C ASN A 67 3.01 -3.58 2.78
N SER A 68 1.80 -3.98 2.39
CA SER A 68 0.72 -3.09 1.98
C SER A 68 -0.44 -3.17 2.95
N CYS A 69 -1.25 -2.12 3.03
CA CYS A 69 -2.49 -2.14 3.79
C CYS A 69 -3.61 -1.39 3.07
N VAL A 70 -4.85 -1.69 3.45
CA VAL A 70 -6.03 -1.04 2.92
C VAL A 70 -6.91 -0.52 4.05
N ALA A 71 -7.52 0.63 3.83
CA ALA A 71 -8.45 1.25 4.75
C ALA A 71 -9.71 1.73 4.03
N VAL A 72 -10.80 1.77 4.80
CA VAL A 72 -12.11 2.23 4.37
C VAL A 72 -12.62 3.30 5.33
N MET A 73 -13.59 4.11 4.90
CA MET A 73 -14.29 5.04 5.79
C MET A 73 -15.52 4.36 6.40
N GLU A 74 -15.62 4.37 7.73
CA GLU A 74 -16.83 4.03 8.50
C GLU A 74 -17.42 5.31 9.10
N GLY A 75 -18.41 5.86 8.44
CA GLY A 75 -18.90 7.21 8.77
C GLY A 75 -17.78 8.25 8.57
N SER A 76 -17.43 8.96 9.65
CA SER A 76 -16.34 9.97 9.64
C SER A 76 -14.99 9.43 10.11
N ALA A 77 -14.89 8.15 10.46
CA ALA A 77 -13.67 7.55 10.98
C ALA A 77 -13.06 6.57 9.97
N PRO A 78 -11.75 6.67 9.72
CA PRO A 78 -11.05 5.70 8.89
C PRO A 78 -10.77 4.41 9.66
N ARG A 79 -10.90 3.27 8.99
CA ARG A 79 -10.62 1.95 9.54
C ARG A 79 -9.71 1.15 8.63
N VAL A 80 -8.62 0.63 9.18
CA VAL A 80 -7.77 -0.34 8.49
C VAL A 80 -8.43 -1.70 8.55
N VAL A 81 -8.56 -2.32 7.38
CA VAL A 81 -9.22 -3.62 7.21
C VAL A 81 -8.22 -4.75 7.47
N GLU A 82 -8.67 -5.76 8.21
CA GLU A 82 -7.92 -6.99 8.41
C GLU A 82 -8.08 -7.89 7.18
N ASN A 83 -6.98 -8.51 6.75
CA ASN A 83 -6.98 -9.47 5.65
C ASN A 83 -7.53 -10.84 6.09
N ALA A 84 -7.59 -11.80 5.17
CA ALA A 84 -8.10 -13.15 5.45
C ALA A 84 -7.30 -13.90 6.53
N GLU A 85 -6.07 -13.49 6.78
CA GLU A 85 -5.20 -14.04 7.83
C GLU A 85 -5.35 -13.31 9.19
N GLY A 86 -6.26 -12.34 9.30
CA GLY A 86 -6.49 -11.55 10.50
C GLY A 86 -5.43 -10.45 10.74
N ALA A 87 -4.57 -10.19 9.78
CA ALA A 87 -3.54 -9.16 9.87
C ALA A 87 -3.98 -7.87 9.18
N ARG A 88 -3.55 -6.73 9.71
CA ARG A 88 -3.84 -5.40 9.13
C ARG A 88 -2.88 -5.00 8.02
N THR A 89 -1.84 -5.79 7.81
CA THR A 89 -0.88 -5.61 6.72
C THR A 89 -0.76 -6.90 5.94
N THR A 90 -0.53 -6.78 4.64
CA THR A 90 -0.35 -7.90 3.72
C THR A 90 1.05 -7.78 3.10
N PRO A 91 1.89 -8.81 3.15
CA PRO A 91 3.19 -8.77 2.49
C PRO A 91 3.07 -8.40 1.01
N SER A 92 3.87 -7.44 0.56
CA SER A 92 3.94 -7.02 -0.85
C SER A 92 4.74 -8.03 -1.67
N GLN A 93 4.30 -9.30 -1.63
CA GLN A 93 4.95 -10.43 -2.27
C GLN A 93 3.98 -11.18 -3.18
N VAL A 94 4.49 -11.59 -4.34
CA VAL A 94 3.75 -12.36 -5.35
C VAL A 94 4.58 -13.56 -5.73
N ALA A 95 4.00 -14.76 -5.70
CA ALA A 95 4.68 -15.97 -6.09
C ALA A 95 3.90 -16.75 -7.15
N PHE A 96 4.65 -17.44 -8.01
CA PHE A 96 4.10 -18.31 -9.05
C PHE A 96 4.52 -19.76 -8.75
N THR A 97 3.53 -20.62 -8.57
CA THR A 97 3.77 -22.03 -8.30
C THR A 97 4.11 -22.79 -9.58
N LYS A 98 4.61 -24.03 -9.43
CA LYS A 98 4.89 -24.90 -10.58
C LYS A 98 3.64 -25.27 -11.37
N ASP A 99 2.47 -25.26 -10.71
CA ASP A 99 1.18 -25.59 -11.32
C ASP A 99 0.53 -24.35 -11.98
N GLY A 100 1.24 -23.20 -12.00
CA GLY A 100 0.78 -21.97 -12.62
C GLY A 100 -0.16 -21.13 -11.74
N GLU A 101 -0.34 -21.48 -10.47
CA GLU A 101 -1.12 -20.69 -9.52
C GLU A 101 -0.32 -19.45 -9.10
N ARG A 102 -1.02 -18.32 -8.94
CA ARG A 102 -0.47 -17.07 -8.41
C ARG A 102 -0.89 -16.89 -6.96
N LEU A 103 0.09 -16.78 -6.08
CA LEU A 103 -0.10 -16.49 -4.66
C LEU A 103 0.28 -15.04 -4.38
N VAL A 104 -0.46 -14.37 -3.49
CA VAL A 104 -0.21 -12.97 -3.10
C VAL A 104 -0.26 -12.86 -1.58
N GLY A 105 0.64 -12.07 -1.01
CA GLY A 105 0.67 -11.79 0.42
C GLY A 105 1.33 -12.90 1.24
N GLN A 106 0.73 -13.26 2.36
CA GLN A 106 1.29 -14.23 3.30
C GLN A 106 1.54 -15.62 2.69
N PRO A 107 0.65 -16.17 1.82
CA PRO A 107 0.93 -17.42 1.12
C PRO A 107 2.19 -17.35 0.25
N ALA A 108 2.40 -16.24 -0.46
CA ALA A 108 3.62 -16.02 -1.25
C ALA A 108 4.87 -15.94 -0.36
N LYS A 109 4.80 -15.21 0.77
CA LYS A 109 5.89 -15.08 1.74
C LYS A 109 6.29 -16.44 2.32
N ARG A 110 5.33 -17.29 2.69
CA ARG A 110 5.59 -18.62 3.28
C ARG A 110 6.37 -19.54 2.37
N GLN A 111 6.18 -19.48 1.06
CA GLN A 111 6.90 -20.35 0.12
C GLN A 111 8.19 -19.74 -0.44
N ALA A 112 8.52 -18.48 -0.11
CA ALA A 112 9.66 -17.76 -0.66
C ALA A 112 10.98 -18.54 -0.52
N VAL A 113 11.19 -19.24 0.60
CA VAL A 113 12.41 -20.02 0.84
C VAL A 113 12.51 -21.25 -0.07
N THR A 114 11.38 -21.87 -0.40
CA THR A 114 11.35 -23.07 -1.25
C THR A 114 11.25 -22.76 -2.74
N ASN A 115 10.78 -21.55 -3.07
CA ASN A 115 10.59 -21.08 -4.44
C ASN A 115 11.07 -19.63 -4.64
N PRO A 116 12.34 -19.32 -4.28
CA PRO A 116 12.84 -17.92 -4.28
C PRO A 116 12.88 -17.30 -5.67
N GLU A 117 13.17 -18.08 -6.70
CA GLU A 117 13.31 -17.57 -8.09
C GLU A 117 11.97 -17.12 -8.69
N ASN A 118 10.85 -17.64 -8.19
CA ASN A 118 9.50 -17.30 -8.66
C ASN A 118 8.68 -16.55 -7.59
N THR A 119 9.32 -16.03 -6.55
CA THR A 119 8.70 -15.20 -5.53
C THR A 119 9.26 -13.78 -5.62
N ILE A 120 8.41 -12.88 -6.11
CA ILE A 120 8.76 -11.47 -6.34
C ILE A 120 8.42 -10.68 -5.08
N PHE A 121 9.37 -9.90 -4.60
CA PHE A 121 9.23 -8.95 -3.49
C PHE A 121 9.98 -7.64 -3.81
N ALA A 122 9.78 -6.60 -3.04
CA ALA A 122 10.40 -5.28 -3.21
C ALA A 122 10.23 -4.68 -4.63
N VAL A 123 9.21 -5.12 -5.40
CA VAL A 123 8.98 -4.68 -6.79
C VAL A 123 8.78 -3.17 -6.92
N LYS A 124 8.36 -2.50 -5.84
CA LYS A 124 8.22 -1.03 -5.79
C LYS A 124 9.52 -0.30 -6.10
N ARG A 125 10.68 -0.92 -5.82
CA ARG A 125 12.01 -0.36 -6.17
C ARG A 125 12.22 -0.28 -7.68
N LEU A 126 11.59 -1.16 -8.46
CA LEU A 126 11.71 -1.25 -9.92
C LEU A 126 10.66 -0.43 -10.67
N ILE A 127 9.58 0.00 -10.01
CA ILE A 127 8.46 0.68 -10.67
C ILE A 127 8.91 1.98 -11.34
N GLY A 128 8.61 2.15 -12.63
CA GLY A 128 8.98 3.33 -13.41
C GLY A 128 10.50 3.51 -13.61
N ARG A 129 11.32 2.45 -13.44
CA ARG A 129 12.77 2.49 -13.66
C ARG A 129 13.18 1.73 -14.90
N GLY A 130 14.22 2.26 -15.56
CA GLY A 130 14.86 1.58 -16.68
C GLY A 130 15.74 0.41 -16.23
N PHE A 131 15.93 -0.57 -17.12
CA PHE A 131 16.78 -1.73 -16.86
C PHE A 131 18.23 -1.34 -16.52
N ASN A 132 18.78 -0.31 -17.19
CA ASN A 132 20.16 0.15 -16.98
C ASN A 132 20.30 1.17 -15.83
N ASP A 133 19.23 1.49 -15.10
CA ASP A 133 19.30 2.38 -13.94
C ASP A 133 20.25 1.79 -12.88
N PRO A 134 21.16 2.58 -12.27
CA PRO A 134 22.10 2.10 -11.26
C PRO A 134 21.42 1.42 -10.06
N MET A 135 20.23 1.89 -9.68
CA MET A 135 19.47 1.27 -8.59
C MET A 135 18.92 -0.10 -9.00
N THR A 136 18.45 -0.24 -10.25
CA THR A 136 18.04 -1.54 -10.81
C THR A 136 19.21 -2.53 -10.83
N GLN A 137 20.40 -2.08 -11.23
CA GLN A 137 21.61 -2.93 -11.25
C GLN A 137 22.02 -3.37 -9.84
N LYS A 138 21.80 -2.52 -8.82
CA LYS A 138 22.02 -2.90 -7.43
C LYS A 138 21.00 -3.95 -6.97
N ASP A 139 19.71 -3.79 -7.29
CA ASP A 139 18.66 -4.76 -6.96
C ASP A 139 18.94 -6.13 -7.60
N MET A 140 19.43 -6.19 -8.85
CA MET A 140 19.78 -7.45 -9.52
C MET A 140 20.79 -8.32 -8.74
N ALA A 141 21.65 -7.71 -7.95
CA ALA A 141 22.61 -8.41 -7.10
C ALA A 141 22.02 -8.89 -5.76
N LEU A 142 20.87 -8.34 -5.36
CA LEU A 142 20.28 -8.57 -4.03
C LEU A 142 19.08 -9.52 -4.05
N VAL A 143 18.39 -9.65 -5.19
CA VAL A 143 17.18 -10.46 -5.30
C VAL A 143 17.46 -11.83 -5.92
N PRO A 144 16.75 -12.90 -5.50
CA PRO A 144 16.93 -14.25 -6.05
C PRO A 144 16.20 -14.47 -7.39
N TYR A 145 15.21 -13.64 -7.71
CA TYR A 145 14.48 -13.72 -8.99
C TYR A 145 15.20 -12.91 -10.07
N LYS A 146 14.88 -13.19 -11.33
CA LYS A 146 15.54 -12.52 -12.45
C LYS A 146 14.87 -11.17 -12.76
N ILE A 147 15.69 -10.12 -12.85
CA ILE A 147 15.29 -8.84 -13.45
C ILE A 147 15.75 -8.85 -14.90
N VAL A 148 14.83 -8.56 -15.81
CA VAL A 148 15.03 -8.63 -17.26
C VAL A 148 14.73 -7.29 -17.91
N LYS A 149 15.24 -7.06 -19.13
CA LYS A 149 14.94 -5.86 -19.89
C LYS A 149 13.62 -6.03 -20.64
N GLY A 150 12.62 -5.24 -20.30
CA GLY A 150 11.36 -5.16 -21.02
C GLY A 150 11.51 -4.59 -22.44
N GLY A 151 10.52 -4.82 -23.27
CA GLY A 151 10.53 -4.35 -24.68
C GLY A 151 10.60 -2.82 -24.83
N ASN A 152 10.17 -2.07 -23.82
CA ASN A 152 10.25 -0.61 -23.73
C ASN A 152 11.56 -0.11 -23.08
N GLY A 153 12.45 -1.01 -22.68
CA GLY A 153 13.72 -0.68 -22.01
C GLY A 153 13.64 -0.59 -20.48
N ASP A 154 12.46 -0.77 -19.89
CA ASP A 154 12.27 -0.76 -18.46
C ASP A 154 12.75 -2.05 -17.78
N ALA A 155 12.92 -2.00 -16.46
CA ALA A 155 13.19 -3.16 -15.64
C ALA A 155 11.91 -3.98 -15.47
N TRP A 156 11.92 -5.23 -15.95
CA TRP A 156 10.86 -6.21 -15.76
C TRP A 156 11.37 -7.35 -14.90
N VAL A 157 10.49 -8.21 -14.41
CA VAL A 157 10.84 -9.40 -13.63
C VAL A 157 10.36 -10.66 -14.33
N ASN A 158 11.15 -11.73 -14.26
CA ASN A 158 10.77 -13.03 -14.79
C ASN A 158 10.39 -13.96 -13.64
N ALA A 159 9.21 -14.57 -13.72
CA ALA A 159 8.74 -15.57 -12.78
C ALA A 159 7.74 -16.52 -13.45
N GLY A 160 7.75 -17.81 -13.08
CA GLY A 160 6.88 -18.82 -13.69
C GLY A 160 7.05 -18.95 -15.20
N GLY A 161 8.22 -18.59 -15.73
CA GLY A 161 8.52 -18.62 -17.18
C GLY A 161 7.93 -17.47 -17.98
N GLN A 162 7.40 -16.44 -17.34
CA GLN A 162 6.84 -15.24 -17.99
C GLN A 162 7.50 -13.96 -17.45
N ASP A 163 7.50 -12.92 -18.27
CA ASP A 163 8.01 -11.61 -17.92
C ASP A 163 6.84 -10.69 -17.52
N TYR A 164 7.01 -10.02 -16.38
CA TYR A 164 6.02 -9.10 -15.82
C TYR A 164 6.64 -7.72 -15.62
N SER A 165 5.90 -6.68 -15.99
CA SER A 165 6.27 -5.33 -15.59
C SER A 165 6.06 -5.12 -14.08
N PRO A 166 6.81 -4.22 -13.43
CA PRO A 166 6.57 -3.87 -12.03
C PRO A 166 5.13 -3.41 -11.75
N SER A 167 4.50 -2.72 -12.71
CA SER A 167 3.09 -2.31 -12.61
C SER A 167 2.14 -3.51 -12.60
N GLN A 168 2.41 -4.58 -13.37
CA GLN A 168 1.61 -5.80 -13.33
C GLN A 168 1.74 -6.53 -12.00
N VAL A 169 2.97 -6.66 -11.46
CA VAL A 169 3.17 -7.30 -10.15
C VAL A 169 2.52 -6.47 -9.04
N SER A 170 2.67 -5.14 -9.09
CA SER A 170 1.99 -4.23 -8.16
C SER A 170 0.46 -4.33 -8.26
N ALA A 171 -0.07 -4.53 -9.46
CA ALA A 171 -1.50 -4.72 -9.68
C ALA A 171 -2.02 -6.00 -8.97
N PHE A 172 -1.25 -7.07 -8.90
CA PHE A 172 -1.66 -8.27 -8.16
C PHE A 172 -1.78 -8.00 -6.66
N ILE A 173 -0.89 -7.17 -6.12
CA ILE A 173 -0.97 -6.73 -4.71
C ILE A 173 -2.20 -5.83 -4.52
N LEU A 174 -2.44 -4.88 -5.42
CA LEU A 174 -3.60 -3.98 -5.37
C LEU A 174 -4.92 -4.74 -5.52
N GLN A 175 -4.98 -5.81 -6.35
CA GLN A 175 -6.13 -6.71 -6.43
C GLN A 175 -6.40 -7.37 -5.08
N LYS A 176 -5.36 -7.83 -4.37
CA LYS A 176 -5.51 -8.41 -3.04
C LYS A 176 -6.02 -7.38 -2.03
N MET A 177 -5.58 -6.12 -2.11
CA MET A 177 -6.10 -5.03 -1.27
C MET A 177 -7.57 -4.74 -1.57
N LYS A 178 -7.95 -4.72 -2.85
CA LYS A 178 -9.33 -4.59 -3.30
C LYS A 178 -10.20 -5.72 -2.77
N GLU A 179 -9.80 -6.97 -2.97
CA GLU A 179 -10.52 -8.16 -2.47
C GLU A 179 -10.72 -8.11 -0.95
N THR A 180 -9.69 -7.68 -0.20
CA THR A 180 -9.76 -7.52 1.25
C THR A 180 -10.81 -6.47 1.64
N ALA A 181 -10.85 -5.33 0.94
CA ALA A 181 -11.84 -4.29 1.18
C ALA A 181 -13.26 -4.72 0.80
N GLU A 182 -13.43 -5.40 -0.35
CA GLU A 182 -14.71 -5.93 -0.82
C GLU A 182 -15.29 -6.99 0.12
N ALA A 183 -14.43 -7.89 0.62
CA ALA A 183 -14.84 -8.89 1.61
C ALA A 183 -15.33 -8.26 2.91
N TYR A 184 -14.70 -7.16 3.34
CA TYR A 184 -15.10 -6.43 4.53
C TYR A 184 -16.39 -5.62 4.33
N LEU A 185 -16.49 -4.90 3.19
CA LEU A 185 -17.63 -4.02 2.89
C LEU A 185 -18.89 -4.78 2.43
N GLY A 186 -18.72 -6.00 1.91
CA GLY A 186 -19.79 -6.77 1.27
C GLY A 186 -20.26 -6.22 -0.08
N GLU A 187 -19.51 -5.31 -0.67
CA GLU A 187 -19.84 -4.66 -1.95
C GLU A 187 -18.59 -4.45 -2.82
N THR A 188 -18.81 -4.25 -4.13
CA THR A 188 -17.73 -4.02 -5.09
C THR A 188 -17.07 -2.66 -4.90
N VAL A 189 -15.75 -2.63 -4.94
CA VAL A 189 -14.93 -1.43 -4.86
C VAL A 189 -14.32 -1.12 -6.22
N THR A 190 -14.51 0.10 -6.69
CA THR A 190 -14.00 0.54 -8.00
C THR A 190 -13.03 1.71 -7.94
N GLN A 191 -12.92 2.40 -6.80
CA GLN A 191 -12.14 3.62 -6.66
C GLN A 191 -11.14 3.52 -5.52
N ALA A 192 -9.95 4.09 -5.73
CA ALA A 192 -8.90 4.09 -4.73
C ALA A 192 -8.07 5.39 -4.72
N VAL A 193 -7.49 5.66 -3.56
CA VAL A 193 -6.36 6.59 -3.38
C VAL A 193 -5.16 5.75 -2.99
N ILE A 194 -4.01 5.95 -3.63
CA ILE A 194 -2.80 5.15 -3.42
C ILE A 194 -1.65 6.08 -2.99
N THR A 195 -0.87 5.65 -2.01
CA THR A 195 0.30 6.40 -1.55
C THR A 195 1.56 6.02 -2.32
N VAL A 196 2.47 6.99 -2.44
CA VAL A 196 3.82 6.82 -3.02
C VAL A 196 4.84 7.62 -2.22
N PRO A 197 6.12 7.26 -2.23
CA PRO A 197 7.19 8.07 -1.66
C PRO A 197 7.21 9.47 -2.25
N ALA A 198 7.59 10.48 -1.44
CA ALA A 198 7.61 11.88 -1.90
C ALA A 198 8.61 12.13 -3.04
N TYR A 199 9.70 11.35 -3.10
CA TYR A 199 10.73 11.45 -4.15
C TYR A 199 10.36 10.76 -5.46
N PHE A 200 9.23 10.05 -5.55
CA PHE A 200 8.80 9.43 -6.80
C PHE A 200 8.63 10.48 -7.89
N ASN A 201 9.27 10.24 -9.04
CA ASN A 201 9.09 11.04 -10.24
C ASN A 201 7.76 10.73 -10.96
N ASP A 202 7.46 11.50 -11.99
CA ASP A 202 6.19 11.35 -12.73
C ASP A 202 6.03 9.97 -13.38
N ALA A 203 7.11 9.37 -13.89
CA ALA A 203 7.07 8.03 -14.48
C ALA A 203 6.68 6.98 -13.43
N GLN A 204 7.24 7.06 -12.22
CA GLN A 204 6.93 6.15 -11.10
C GLN A 204 5.50 6.34 -10.59
N ARG A 205 5.03 7.59 -10.51
CA ARG A 205 3.64 7.93 -10.14
C ARG A 205 2.66 7.40 -11.19
N GLN A 206 2.97 7.60 -12.47
CA GLN A 206 2.12 7.10 -13.56
C GLN A 206 2.10 5.57 -13.56
N ALA A 207 3.24 4.90 -13.42
CA ALA A 207 3.31 3.44 -13.35
C ALA A 207 2.53 2.86 -12.14
N THR A 208 2.50 3.57 -11.01
CA THR A 208 1.65 3.20 -9.86
C THR A 208 0.16 3.39 -10.17
N LYS A 209 -0.21 4.47 -10.87
CA LYS A 209 -1.59 4.70 -11.33
C LYS A 209 -2.03 3.64 -12.32
N ASP A 210 -1.14 3.23 -13.24
CA ASP A 210 -1.40 2.17 -14.21
C ASP A 210 -1.58 0.81 -13.52
N ALA A 211 -0.81 0.54 -12.46
CA ALA A 211 -1.00 -0.66 -11.64
C ALA A 211 -2.41 -0.70 -11.03
N GLY A 212 -2.90 0.42 -10.51
CA GLY A 212 -4.28 0.55 -10.02
C GLY A 212 -5.31 0.25 -11.11
N LYS A 213 -5.12 0.79 -12.31
CA LYS A 213 -5.99 0.54 -13.45
C LYS A 213 -5.99 -0.93 -13.87
N ILE A 214 -4.83 -1.59 -13.90
CA ILE A 214 -4.70 -3.02 -14.18
C ILE A 214 -5.42 -3.86 -13.12
N ALA A 215 -5.40 -3.40 -11.84
CA ALA A 215 -6.13 -4.03 -10.74
C ALA A 215 -7.65 -3.79 -10.80
N GLY A 216 -8.16 -3.06 -11.77
CA GLY A 216 -9.58 -2.72 -11.89
C GLY A 216 -10.03 -1.62 -10.93
N LEU A 217 -9.13 -0.71 -10.57
CA LEU A 217 -9.38 0.45 -9.74
C LEU A 217 -9.21 1.75 -10.53
N GLU A 218 -10.17 2.64 -10.42
CA GLU A 218 -10.01 4.04 -10.78
C GLU A 218 -9.20 4.72 -9.68
N VAL A 219 -7.95 5.13 -10.00
CA VAL A 219 -7.08 5.82 -9.04
C VAL A 219 -7.41 7.30 -9.07
N LEU A 220 -8.17 7.75 -8.06
CA LEU A 220 -8.62 9.13 -7.95
C LEU A 220 -7.44 10.08 -7.66
N ARG A 221 -6.53 9.65 -6.78
CA ARG A 221 -5.33 10.42 -6.42
C ARG A 221 -4.16 9.51 -6.08
N ILE A 222 -2.97 10.03 -6.37
CA ILE A 222 -1.69 9.57 -5.82
C ILE A 222 -1.27 10.60 -4.78
N ILE A 223 -0.99 10.17 -3.55
CA ILE A 223 -0.63 11.05 -2.42
C ILE A 223 0.76 10.65 -1.91
N ASN A 224 1.54 11.63 -1.49
CA ASN A 224 2.84 11.37 -0.88
C ASN A 224 2.68 10.71 0.50
N GLU A 225 3.44 9.65 0.77
CA GLU A 225 3.45 8.93 2.05
C GLU A 225 3.63 9.86 3.26
N PRO A 226 4.63 10.79 3.28
CA PRO A 226 4.78 11.70 4.42
C PRO A 226 3.60 12.67 4.58
N THR A 227 2.94 13.07 3.48
CA THR A 227 1.72 13.88 3.55
C THR A 227 0.57 13.10 4.18
N ALA A 228 0.39 11.84 3.77
CA ALA A 228 -0.62 10.98 4.35
C ALA A 228 -0.35 10.71 5.85
N ALA A 229 0.93 10.54 6.24
CA ALA A 229 1.31 10.40 7.65
C ALA A 229 0.98 11.66 8.47
N ALA A 230 1.26 12.84 7.95
CA ALA A 230 0.95 14.11 8.60
C ALA A 230 -0.57 14.30 8.78
N LEU A 231 -1.36 13.97 7.76
CA LEU A 231 -2.84 13.93 7.82
C LEU A 231 -3.32 12.95 8.87
N ALA A 232 -2.73 11.73 8.93
CA ALA A 232 -3.04 10.71 9.90
C ALA A 232 -2.85 11.19 11.35
N TYR A 233 -1.89 12.05 11.56
CA TYR A 233 -1.59 12.64 12.86
C TYR A 233 -2.54 13.79 13.23
N GLY A 234 -3.46 14.19 12.31
CA GLY A 234 -4.42 15.26 12.53
C GLY A 234 -3.80 16.65 12.47
N LEU A 235 -2.72 16.82 11.70
CA LEU A 235 -2.04 18.10 11.55
C LEU A 235 -2.82 19.08 10.67
N ASP A 236 -3.75 18.58 9.85
CA ASP A 236 -4.71 19.37 9.05
C ASP A 236 -5.66 20.23 9.89
N LYS A 237 -5.91 19.82 11.14
CA LYS A 237 -6.83 20.51 12.07
C LYS A 237 -6.20 21.71 12.79
N LYS A 238 -4.92 21.96 12.57
CA LYS A 238 -4.17 23.06 13.19
C LYS A 238 -3.96 24.18 12.19
N THR A 239 -4.47 25.37 12.51
CA THR A 239 -4.39 26.57 11.65
C THR A 239 -3.03 27.28 11.66
N GLU A 240 -2.15 26.97 12.60
CA GLU A 240 -0.83 27.58 12.67
C GLU A 240 0.14 26.93 11.67
N ALA A 241 0.89 27.77 10.97
CA ALA A 241 1.98 27.30 10.11
C ALA A 241 3.04 26.55 10.93
N LYS A 242 3.41 25.34 10.49
CA LYS A 242 4.38 24.47 11.17
C LYS A 242 5.29 23.78 10.18
N THR A 243 6.54 23.62 10.57
CA THR A 243 7.47 22.70 9.91
C THR A 243 7.54 21.40 10.73
N VAL A 244 7.35 20.28 10.07
CA VAL A 244 7.38 18.95 10.68
C VAL A 244 8.34 18.06 9.93
N ALA A 245 8.99 17.15 10.66
CA ALA A 245 9.75 16.04 10.09
C ALA A 245 8.94 14.76 10.21
N VAL A 246 8.80 14.05 9.10
CA VAL A 246 8.25 12.69 9.07
C VAL A 246 9.41 11.73 8.93
N TYR A 247 9.56 10.85 9.92
CA TYR A 247 10.57 9.80 9.96
C TYR A 247 9.87 8.45 9.72
N ASP A 248 10.11 7.86 8.56
CA ASP A 248 9.50 6.61 8.13
C ASP A 248 10.58 5.53 7.96
N LEU A 249 10.67 4.62 8.94
CA LEU A 249 11.50 3.43 8.87
C LEU A 249 10.60 2.23 8.61
N GLY A 250 10.50 1.86 7.34
CA GLY A 250 9.71 0.72 6.88
C GLY A 250 10.46 -0.61 6.98
N GLY A 251 9.88 -1.67 6.42
CA GLY A 251 10.54 -2.99 6.34
C GLY A 251 11.71 -3.03 5.38
N GLY A 252 11.66 -2.27 4.27
CA GLY A 252 12.68 -2.32 3.22
C GLY A 252 13.24 -0.98 2.79
N THR A 253 12.70 0.15 3.32
CA THR A 253 13.14 1.51 3.00
C THR A 253 13.12 2.38 4.26
N PHE A 254 13.98 3.37 4.27
CA PHE A 254 14.04 4.43 5.25
C PHE A 254 13.89 5.78 4.57
N ASP A 255 12.91 6.56 5.00
CA ASP A 255 12.60 7.87 4.42
C ASP A 255 12.43 8.93 5.52
N VAL A 256 13.05 10.09 5.32
CA VAL A 256 12.85 11.28 6.14
C VAL A 256 12.40 12.42 5.24
N SER A 257 11.28 13.04 5.57
CA SER A 257 10.73 14.16 4.82
C SER A 257 10.43 15.33 5.75
N VAL A 258 10.79 16.53 5.29
CA VAL A 258 10.45 17.79 5.96
C VAL A 258 9.28 18.42 5.22
N LEU A 259 8.19 18.67 5.94
CA LEU A 259 6.97 19.29 5.40
C LEU A 259 6.72 20.63 6.07
N GLU A 260 6.29 21.60 5.29
CA GLU A 260 5.67 22.81 5.76
C GLU A 260 4.15 22.69 5.67
N LEU A 261 3.48 23.02 6.76
CA LEU A 261 2.04 22.93 6.91
C LEU A 261 1.50 24.34 7.18
N GLY A 262 0.52 24.77 6.41
CA GLY A 262 -0.15 26.05 6.62
C GLY A 262 -1.39 26.16 5.75
N ASP A 263 -2.46 26.76 6.27
CA ASP A 263 -3.73 27.02 5.57
C ASP A 263 -4.31 25.80 4.85
N GLY A 264 -4.17 24.60 5.44
CA GLY A 264 -4.64 23.34 4.85
C GLY A 264 -3.76 22.81 3.70
N VAL A 265 -2.61 23.45 3.43
CA VAL A 265 -1.65 23.01 2.42
C VAL A 265 -0.51 22.24 3.09
N PHE A 266 -0.09 21.13 2.47
CA PHE A 266 1.04 20.29 2.87
C PHE A 266 2.09 20.33 1.76
N GLU A 267 3.18 21.03 2.00
CA GLU A 267 4.27 21.15 1.04
C GLU A 267 5.49 20.34 1.52
N VAL A 268 5.96 19.41 0.70
CA VAL A 268 7.20 18.68 0.97
C VAL A 268 8.38 19.57 0.57
N LYS A 269 9.15 20.05 1.55
CA LYS A 269 10.31 20.93 1.33
C LYS A 269 11.56 20.16 0.96
N SER A 270 11.76 19.00 1.58
CA SER A 270 12.88 18.12 1.28
C SER A 270 12.56 16.69 1.68
N THR A 271 13.20 15.74 1.01
CA THR A 271 13.15 14.32 1.34
C THR A 271 14.53 13.71 1.15
N SER A 272 14.90 12.78 2.02
CA SER A 272 16.13 11.99 1.96
C SER A 272 15.84 10.62 2.55
N GLY A 273 16.69 9.64 2.25
CA GLY A 273 16.51 8.29 2.80
C GLY A 273 17.45 7.29 2.18
N ASP A 274 17.24 6.02 2.53
CA ASP A 274 17.92 4.87 1.94
C ASP A 274 16.90 3.82 1.53
N THR A 275 16.81 3.55 0.22
CA THR A 275 15.89 2.57 -0.35
C THR A 275 16.32 1.11 -0.12
N PHE A 276 17.46 0.91 0.57
CA PHE A 276 18.01 -0.40 0.93
C PHE A 276 18.27 -0.52 2.44
N LEU A 277 17.56 0.26 3.26
CA LEU A 277 17.63 0.20 4.72
C LEU A 277 16.22 0.07 5.29
N GLY A 278 15.98 -0.98 6.03
CA GLY A 278 14.70 -1.22 6.70
C GLY A 278 14.77 -2.37 7.70
N GLY A 279 13.61 -2.76 8.24
CA GLY A 279 13.49 -3.84 9.22
C GLY A 279 14.10 -5.16 8.74
N GLU A 280 13.97 -5.48 7.44
CA GLU A 280 14.54 -6.70 6.86
C GLU A 280 16.07 -6.76 6.96
N ASP A 281 16.76 -5.61 6.99
CA ASP A 281 18.22 -5.55 7.18
C ASP A 281 18.60 -5.84 8.64
N PHE A 282 17.78 -5.39 9.59
CA PHE A 282 17.96 -5.74 11.00
C PHE A 282 17.70 -7.24 11.24
N ASP A 283 16.63 -7.79 10.67
CA ASP A 283 16.31 -9.21 10.72
C ASP A 283 17.47 -10.05 10.13
N ALA A 284 18.00 -9.63 8.96
CA ALA A 284 19.12 -10.30 8.32
C ALA A 284 20.37 -10.32 9.23
N LYS A 285 20.67 -9.22 9.93
CA LYS A 285 21.79 -9.15 10.87
C LYS A 285 21.57 -10.05 12.09
N LEU A 286 20.35 -10.14 12.58
CA LEU A 286 20.01 -11.05 13.67
C LEU A 286 20.14 -12.52 13.24
N VAL A 287 19.66 -12.88 12.05
CA VAL A 287 19.83 -14.21 11.48
C VAL A 287 21.30 -14.57 11.28
N GLU A 288 22.13 -13.64 10.79
CA GLU A 288 23.57 -13.81 10.67
C GLU A 288 24.23 -14.10 12.01
N PHE A 289 23.92 -13.29 13.02
CA PHE A 289 24.42 -13.45 14.39
C PHE A 289 24.03 -14.80 14.99
N LEU A 290 22.73 -15.16 14.96
CA LEU A 290 22.23 -16.41 15.51
C LEU A 290 22.83 -17.64 14.81
N SER A 291 22.96 -17.59 13.48
CA SER A 291 23.55 -18.68 12.70
C SER A 291 25.03 -18.87 13.03
N ALA A 292 25.77 -17.78 13.21
CA ALA A 292 27.19 -17.83 13.55
C ALA A 292 27.40 -18.38 14.98
N ASP A 293 26.58 -17.94 15.94
CA ASP A 293 26.65 -18.39 17.34
C ASP A 293 26.30 -19.87 17.45
N PHE A 294 25.23 -20.33 16.79
CA PHE A 294 24.84 -21.74 16.76
C PHE A 294 25.90 -22.62 16.10
N LYS A 295 26.49 -22.14 15.00
CA LYS A 295 27.60 -22.84 14.34
C LYS A 295 28.82 -23.00 15.23
N LYS A 296 29.10 -22.00 16.07
CA LYS A 296 30.23 -22.01 17.02
C LYS A 296 29.97 -22.99 18.18
N SER A 297 28.75 -23.05 18.70
CA SER A 297 28.38 -23.93 19.83
C SER A 297 28.15 -25.38 19.42
N GLU A 298 27.43 -25.61 18.32
CA GLU A 298 26.95 -26.94 17.91
C GLU A 298 27.70 -27.51 16.67
N GLY A 299 28.55 -26.74 16.02
CA GLY A 299 29.29 -27.14 14.82
C GLY A 299 28.43 -27.26 13.56
N ILE A 300 27.14 -26.87 13.62
CA ILE A 300 26.16 -27.02 12.54
C ILE A 300 25.88 -25.65 11.89
N ASP A 301 25.96 -25.60 10.57
CA ASP A 301 25.66 -24.40 9.79
C ASP A 301 24.19 -24.38 9.34
N LEU A 302 23.34 -23.66 10.06
CA LEU A 302 21.91 -23.55 9.81
C LEU A 302 21.58 -22.87 8.47
N THR A 303 22.49 -22.07 7.89
CA THR A 303 22.26 -21.40 6.61
C THR A 303 22.21 -22.36 5.41
N LYS A 304 22.73 -23.60 5.59
CA LYS A 304 22.70 -24.65 4.57
C LYS A 304 21.39 -25.45 4.54
N ASP A 305 20.57 -25.33 5.57
CA ASP A 305 19.24 -25.94 5.64
C ASP A 305 18.17 -24.88 5.41
N LYS A 306 17.40 -25.00 4.31
CA LYS A 306 16.38 -24.04 3.93
C LYS A 306 15.28 -23.91 4.98
N LEU A 307 14.91 -25.02 5.65
CA LEU A 307 13.86 -25.00 6.65
C LEU A 307 14.34 -24.32 7.95
N ALA A 308 15.57 -24.62 8.37
CA ALA A 308 16.19 -23.96 9.53
C ALA A 308 16.34 -22.43 9.27
N LEU A 309 16.80 -22.05 8.08
CA LEU A 309 16.92 -20.65 7.69
C LEU A 309 15.55 -19.94 7.68
N GLN A 310 14.49 -20.60 7.21
CA GLN A 310 13.14 -20.06 7.26
C GLN A 310 12.70 -19.78 8.70
N ARG A 311 12.90 -20.74 9.60
CA ARG A 311 12.55 -20.58 11.02
C ARG A 311 13.33 -19.46 11.71
N LEU A 312 14.62 -19.32 11.36
CA LEU A 312 15.44 -18.22 11.85
C LEU A 312 14.88 -16.86 11.38
N LYS A 313 14.48 -16.75 10.10
CA LYS A 313 13.88 -15.54 9.54
C LYS A 313 12.49 -15.22 10.14
N GLU A 314 11.73 -16.24 10.52
CA GLU A 314 10.42 -16.07 11.16
C GLU A 314 10.54 -15.65 12.63
N GLY A 315 11.65 -16.01 13.28
CA GLY A 315 11.94 -15.69 14.67
C GLY A 315 12.69 -14.36 14.88
N ALA A 316 13.32 -13.84 13.81
CA ALA A 316 14.04 -12.57 13.86
C ALA A 316 13.11 -11.37 13.71
#